data_88cd7b1925da1f1b192463a47caeace7
#
_entry.id   88cd7b1925da1f1b192463a47caeace7
#
_cell.length_a   1.000
_cell.length_b   1.000
_cell.length_c   1.000
_cell.angle_alpha   90.00
_cell.angle_beta   90.00
_cell.angle_gamma   90.00
#
_symmetry.space_group_name_H-M   'P 1'
#
loop_
_entity.id
_entity.type
_entity.pdbx_description
1 polymer ?
#
loop_
_entity_poly.entity_id
_entity_poly.type
_entity_poly.pdbx_seq_one_letter_code
_entity_poly.pdbx_strand_id
1 'polypeptide(L)'
;GKWESPFKPYLTEKDMFNNSNGTTSEVDMMYQALDDAEYAETDEYQVITLPYRNSEYSMVVVLPKEGVSIDNVMSEPYWIDSQMYLCEDDMFNKVVELYMPRFKFNNTLSFKEILSRLGLADMFDRDDSFPEITDFPAFISQIKQQCVIEVGEEGTKASAVTIAECEVGCPPPDDVPQYITMKLDKPFGFAIKNQ
;
A
#
# COMPACT_ATOMS: atom_id res chain seq x y z
N GLY A 1 6.46 -5.80 -8.40
CA GLY A 1 7.26 -4.66 -8.88
C GLY A 1 8.46 -4.43 -7.98
N LYS A 2 9.54 -3.90 -8.51
CA LYS A 2 10.67 -3.41 -7.70
C LYS A 2 10.43 -1.95 -7.40
N TRP A 3 10.79 -1.50 -6.19
CA TRP A 3 10.75 -0.07 -5.87
C TRP A 3 11.65 0.72 -6.82
N GLU A 4 11.27 1.93 -7.16
CA GLU A 4 12.15 2.88 -7.82
C GLU A 4 13.31 3.25 -6.91
N SER A 5 13.01 3.51 -5.65
CA SER A 5 13.96 3.71 -4.55
C SER A 5 13.81 2.57 -3.53
N PRO A 6 14.65 1.51 -3.57
CA PRO A 6 14.55 0.37 -2.66
C PRO A 6 15.06 0.70 -1.25
N PHE A 7 14.50 0.03 -0.25
CA PHE A 7 15.00 0.10 1.11
C PHE A 7 16.36 -0.59 1.22
N LYS A 8 17.19 -0.12 2.14
CA LYS A 8 18.52 -0.68 2.40
C LYS A 8 18.40 -1.81 3.44
N PRO A 9 18.72 -3.08 3.11
CA PRO A 9 18.50 -4.20 4.05
C PRO A 9 19.24 -4.05 5.38
N TYR A 10 20.38 -3.35 5.41
CA TYR A 10 21.15 -3.13 6.63
C TYR A 10 20.55 -2.06 7.56
N LEU A 11 19.50 -1.34 7.10
CA LEU A 11 18.70 -0.40 7.89
C LEU A 11 17.38 -1.01 8.37
N THR A 12 17.12 -2.28 8.04
CA THR A 12 15.95 -3.00 8.56
C THR A 12 16.25 -3.50 9.95
N GLU A 13 15.45 -3.08 10.92
CA GLU A 13 15.63 -3.44 12.34
C GLU A 13 14.35 -4.06 12.91
N LYS A 14 14.48 -4.77 14.04
CA LYS A 14 13.33 -5.27 14.79
C LYS A 14 12.63 -4.12 15.50
N ASP A 15 11.32 -4.05 15.36
CA ASP A 15 10.48 -3.04 16.01
C ASP A 15 9.10 -3.61 16.35
N MET A 16 8.34 -2.89 17.17
CA MET A 16 7.03 -3.32 17.64
C MET A 16 5.92 -2.74 16.77
N PHE A 17 5.01 -3.60 16.35
CA PHE A 17 3.79 -3.23 15.61
C PHE A 17 2.57 -3.38 16.51
N ASN A 18 1.73 -2.34 16.60
CA ASN A 18 0.52 -2.29 17.38
C ASN A 18 -0.65 -2.85 16.57
N ASN A 19 -1.08 -4.06 16.87
CA ASN A 19 -2.18 -4.72 16.16
C ASN A 19 -3.54 -4.09 16.51
N SER A 20 -4.51 -4.20 15.60
CA SER A 20 -5.89 -3.70 15.81
C SER A 20 -6.62 -4.32 17.00
N ASN A 21 -6.21 -5.50 17.46
CA ASN A 21 -6.77 -6.18 18.62
C ASN A 21 -6.14 -5.75 19.97
N GLY A 22 -5.27 -4.72 19.97
CA GLY A 22 -4.59 -4.20 21.16
C GLY A 22 -3.35 -5.00 21.59
N THR A 23 -2.95 -6.02 20.84
CA THR A 23 -1.67 -6.73 21.07
C THR A 23 -0.54 -6.10 20.29
N THR A 24 0.70 -6.41 20.62
CA THR A 24 1.88 -5.99 19.87
C THR A 24 2.56 -7.20 19.24
N SER A 25 3.21 -7.01 18.09
CA SER A 25 4.00 -8.01 17.39
C SER A 25 5.35 -7.44 17.02
N GLU A 26 6.43 -8.22 17.15
CA GLU A 26 7.74 -7.85 16.62
C GLU A 26 7.74 -8.05 15.10
N VAL A 27 8.19 -7.03 14.36
CA VAL A 27 8.29 -7.02 12.90
C VAL A 27 9.68 -6.60 12.45
N ASP A 28 10.03 -6.94 11.21
CA ASP A 28 11.20 -6.37 10.53
C ASP A 28 10.76 -5.02 9.94
N MET A 29 11.17 -3.94 10.58
CA MET A 29 10.85 -2.57 10.17
C MET A 29 11.93 -2.05 9.24
N MET A 30 11.59 -1.86 7.97
CA MET A 30 12.44 -1.26 6.94
C MET A 30 12.46 0.25 7.11
N TYR A 31 13.59 0.89 6.84
CA TYR A 31 13.75 2.34 6.91
C TYR A 31 14.30 2.89 5.60
N GLN A 32 13.78 4.07 5.21
CA GLN A 32 14.30 4.86 4.10
C GLN A 32 13.98 6.34 4.31
N ALA A 33 14.96 7.21 4.03
CA ALA A 33 14.74 8.63 3.82
C ALA A 33 14.46 8.87 2.34
N LEU A 34 13.35 9.51 2.03
CA LEU A 34 12.87 9.80 0.68
C LEU A 34 12.87 11.31 0.48
N ASP A 35 13.75 11.78 -0.39
CA ASP A 35 13.74 13.15 -0.89
C ASP A 35 12.65 13.27 -1.97
N ASP A 36 11.94 14.40 -1.98
CA ASP A 36 10.91 14.71 -3.00
C ASP A 36 9.83 13.62 -3.16
N ALA A 37 9.49 12.90 -2.07
CA ALA A 37 8.44 11.91 -2.09
C ALA A 37 7.06 12.56 -2.31
N GLU A 38 6.21 11.93 -3.11
CA GLU A 38 4.78 12.27 -3.17
C GLU A 38 4.12 11.95 -1.82
N TYR A 39 4.21 12.89 -0.90
CA TYR A 39 3.67 12.80 0.45
C TYR A 39 2.66 13.89 0.69
N ALA A 40 1.53 13.53 1.30
CA ALA A 40 0.55 14.47 1.80
C ALA A 40 0.04 14.06 3.18
N GLU A 41 -0.45 15.03 3.93
CA GLU A 41 -1.14 14.76 5.19
C GLU A 41 -2.36 15.65 5.37
N THR A 42 -3.33 15.10 6.08
CA THR A 42 -4.55 15.77 6.52
C THR A 42 -4.63 15.73 8.05
N ASP A 43 -5.70 16.24 8.62
CA ASP A 43 -5.95 16.09 10.06
C ASP A 43 -6.18 14.63 10.47
N GLU A 44 -6.54 13.74 9.53
CA GLU A 44 -6.93 12.36 9.78
C GLU A 44 -5.87 11.33 9.43
N TYR A 45 -5.02 11.59 8.42
CA TYR A 45 -4.03 10.61 7.96
C TYR A 45 -2.81 11.25 7.29
N GLN A 46 -1.78 10.44 7.16
CA GLN A 46 -0.61 10.65 6.29
C GLN A 46 -0.71 9.70 5.09
N VAL A 47 -0.31 10.14 3.91
CA VAL A 47 -0.28 9.31 2.70
C VAL A 47 1.01 9.53 1.93
N ILE A 48 1.57 8.44 1.39
CA ILE A 48 2.78 8.46 0.58
C ILE A 48 2.61 7.56 -0.65
N THR A 49 3.15 7.99 -1.78
CA THR A 49 3.21 7.20 -3.01
C THR A 49 4.62 6.66 -3.22
N LEU A 50 4.73 5.35 -3.41
CA LEU A 50 5.97 4.63 -3.65
C LEU A 50 5.95 4.06 -5.08
N PRO A 51 6.64 4.69 -6.04
CA PRO A 51 6.66 4.24 -7.42
C PRO A 51 7.44 2.94 -7.58
N TYR A 52 6.98 2.10 -8.53
CA TYR A 52 7.73 0.94 -8.97
C TYR A 52 8.60 1.28 -10.17
N ARG A 53 9.84 0.80 -10.15
CA ARG A 53 10.84 1.03 -11.20
C ARG A 53 10.36 0.54 -12.56
N ASN A 54 10.50 1.41 -13.58
CA ASN A 54 10.12 1.10 -14.98
C ASN A 54 8.68 0.59 -15.10
N SER A 55 7.76 1.15 -14.34
CA SER A 55 6.37 0.76 -14.29
C SER A 55 5.48 2.01 -14.24
N GLU A 56 4.30 1.90 -14.79
CA GLU A 56 3.23 2.88 -14.65
C GLU A 56 2.46 2.71 -13.33
N TYR A 57 2.91 1.78 -12.46
CA TYR A 57 2.25 1.47 -11.20
C TYR A 57 3.03 2.03 -10.01
N SER A 58 2.28 2.40 -8.99
CA SER A 58 2.79 2.83 -7.69
C SER A 58 1.99 2.17 -6.56
N MET A 59 2.64 1.98 -5.41
CA MET A 59 1.93 1.67 -4.18
C MET A 59 1.65 2.96 -3.43
N VAL A 60 0.38 3.23 -3.14
CA VAL A 60 -0.04 4.30 -2.24
C VAL A 60 -0.26 3.70 -0.87
N VAL A 61 0.33 4.30 0.15
CA VAL A 61 0.23 3.84 1.55
C VAL A 61 -0.39 4.93 2.38
N VAL A 62 -1.40 4.61 3.18
CA VAL A 62 -2.09 5.54 4.08
C VAL A 62 -1.97 5.09 5.53
N LEU A 63 -1.57 6.01 6.40
CA LEU A 63 -1.45 5.80 7.84
C LEU A 63 -2.42 6.73 8.58
N PRO A 64 -3.43 6.22 9.29
CA PRO A 64 -4.30 7.04 10.13
C PRO A 64 -3.52 7.77 11.22
N LYS A 65 -3.87 9.00 11.53
CA LYS A 65 -3.36 9.73 12.69
C LYS A 65 -3.87 9.13 14.01
N GLU A 66 -3.34 9.59 15.12
CA GLU A 66 -3.76 9.11 16.44
C GLU A 66 -5.25 9.39 16.68
N GLY A 67 -5.98 8.39 17.19
CA GLY A 67 -7.42 8.48 17.42
C GLY A 67 -8.31 8.27 16.21
N VAL A 68 -7.75 8.13 15.00
CA VAL A 68 -8.51 7.84 13.77
C VAL A 68 -8.47 6.34 13.48
N SER A 69 -9.64 5.76 13.21
CA SER A 69 -9.75 4.35 12.84
C SER A 69 -9.33 4.14 11.39
N ILE A 70 -8.57 3.07 11.12
CA ILE A 70 -8.25 2.66 9.75
C ILE A 70 -9.51 2.38 8.92
N ASP A 71 -10.56 1.82 9.53
CA ASP A 71 -11.82 1.52 8.83
C ASP A 71 -12.49 2.79 8.30
N ASN A 72 -12.42 3.91 9.05
CA ASN A 72 -12.93 5.20 8.59
C ASN A 72 -12.16 5.70 7.37
N VAL A 73 -10.82 5.64 7.41
CA VAL A 73 -9.98 6.07 6.29
C VAL A 73 -10.21 5.20 5.06
N MET A 74 -10.37 3.89 5.24
CA MET A 74 -10.60 2.94 4.13
C MET A 74 -12.01 3.03 3.53
N SER A 75 -13.00 3.53 4.28
CA SER A 75 -14.38 3.73 3.79
C SER A 75 -14.49 4.84 2.74
N GLU A 76 -13.58 5.80 2.78
CA GLU A 76 -13.51 6.94 1.86
C GLU A 76 -12.15 6.95 1.14
N PRO A 77 -12.01 6.27 -0.01
CA PRO A 77 -10.71 6.00 -0.62
C PRO A 77 -10.08 7.21 -1.35
N TYR A 78 -10.41 8.44 -0.98
CA TYR A 78 -9.81 9.67 -1.58
C TYR A 78 -8.30 9.74 -1.41
N TRP A 79 -7.75 9.07 -0.40
CA TRP A 79 -6.31 8.99 -0.17
C TRP A 79 -5.54 8.29 -1.31
N ILE A 80 -6.23 7.51 -2.17
CA ILE A 80 -5.61 6.83 -3.32
C ILE A 80 -5.14 7.85 -4.36
N ASP A 81 -5.86 8.96 -4.52
CA ASP A 81 -5.50 10.05 -5.43
C ASP A 81 -4.76 11.17 -4.68
N SER A 82 -3.61 10.81 -4.12
CA SER A 82 -2.77 11.71 -3.32
C SER A 82 -2.39 13.01 -4.03
N GLN A 83 -2.36 13.03 -5.36
CA GLN A 83 -2.11 14.25 -6.16
C GLN A 83 -3.12 15.37 -5.91
N MET A 84 -4.34 15.05 -5.43
CA MET A 84 -5.33 16.06 -5.07
C MET A 84 -4.93 16.91 -3.85
N TYR A 85 -3.99 16.43 -3.04
CA TYR A 85 -3.57 17.09 -1.78
C TYR A 85 -2.18 17.72 -1.87
N LEU A 86 -1.48 17.55 -3.00
CA LEU A 86 -0.17 18.14 -3.23
C LEU A 86 -0.35 19.58 -3.71
N CYS A 87 -0.07 20.55 -2.85
CA CYS A 87 0.25 21.90 -3.29
C CYS A 87 1.70 21.91 -3.80
N GLU A 88 1.97 22.50 -4.96
CA GLU A 88 3.32 22.58 -5.54
C GLU A 88 4.35 23.17 -4.54
N ASP A 89 3.93 24.13 -3.72
CA ASP A 89 4.77 24.75 -2.69
C ASP A 89 5.09 23.81 -1.50
N ASP A 90 4.32 22.75 -1.30
CA ASP A 90 4.51 21.80 -0.20
C ASP A 90 5.49 20.66 -0.51
N MET A 91 5.90 20.50 -1.77
CA MET A 91 6.78 19.39 -2.17
C MET A 91 8.27 19.71 -2.04
N PHE A 92 8.65 21.01 -2.06
CA PHE A 92 10.05 21.39 -2.04
C PHE A 92 10.65 21.29 -0.64
N ASN A 93 11.86 20.73 -0.58
CA ASN A 93 12.70 20.68 0.62
C ASN A 93 12.16 19.83 1.79
N LYS A 94 11.41 18.75 1.49
CA LYS A 94 10.93 17.79 2.49
C LYS A 94 11.60 16.44 2.31
N VAL A 95 12.05 15.86 3.41
CA VAL A 95 12.55 14.48 3.48
C VAL A 95 11.59 13.64 4.31
N VAL A 96 10.98 12.62 3.71
CA VAL A 96 10.11 11.70 4.44
C VAL A 96 10.92 10.52 4.95
N GLU A 97 11.07 10.44 6.28
CA GLU A 97 11.62 9.28 6.97
C GLU A 97 10.53 8.21 7.07
N LEU A 98 10.53 7.28 6.12
CA LEU A 98 9.55 6.21 6.05
C LEU A 98 10.04 4.97 6.79
N TYR A 99 9.22 4.51 7.74
CA TYR A 99 9.37 3.23 8.42
C TYR A 99 8.21 2.33 8.01
N MET A 100 8.49 1.24 7.30
CA MET A 100 7.49 0.30 6.80
C MET A 100 7.83 -1.13 7.19
N PRO A 101 6.93 -1.89 7.83
CA PRO A 101 7.21 -3.28 8.17
C PRO A 101 7.32 -4.11 6.90
N ARG A 102 8.23 -5.09 6.89
CA ARG A 102 8.19 -6.19 5.93
C ARG A 102 6.95 -7.02 6.22
N PHE A 103 6.13 -7.30 5.21
CA PHE A 103 4.93 -8.10 5.42
C PHE A 103 4.62 -9.03 4.25
N LYS A 104 3.93 -10.09 4.58
CA LYS A 104 3.37 -11.03 3.62
C LYS A 104 2.02 -11.49 4.10
N PHE A 105 1.03 -11.43 3.23
CA PHE A 105 -0.25 -12.04 3.52
C PHE A 105 -0.82 -12.76 2.30
N ASN A 106 -1.69 -13.69 2.59
CA ASN A 106 -2.49 -14.43 1.63
C ASN A 106 -3.94 -14.30 2.06
N ASN A 107 -4.77 -13.76 1.21
CA ASN A 107 -6.19 -13.62 1.45
C ASN A 107 -7.00 -14.34 0.38
N THR A 108 -8.05 -15.00 0.79
CA THR A 108 -9.02 -15.63 -0.11
C THR A 108 -10.39 -15.04 0.13
N LEU A 109 -10.89 -14.30 -0.87
CA LEU A 109 -12.19 -13.68 -0.84
C LEU A 109 -13.21 -14.57 -1.58
N SER A 110 -14.36 -14.78 -0.95
CA SER A 110 -15.52 -15.40 -1.60
C SER A 110 -16.46 -14.32 -2.10
N PHE A 111 -16.72 -14.31 -3.40
CA PHE A 111 -17.57 -13.28 -4.02
C PHE A 111 -19.06 -13.68 -4.09
N LYS A 112 -19.44 -14.91 -3.75
CA LYS A 112 -20.83 -15.38 -3.88
C LYS A 112 -21.82 -14.44 -3.19
N GLU A 113 -21.58 -14.09 -1.93
CA GLU A 113 -22.48 -13.23 -1.16
C GLU A 113 -22.52 -11.80 -1.72
N ILE A 114 -21.35 -11.24 -2.06
CA ILE A 114 -21.21 -9.88 -2.59
C ILE A 114 -21.95 -9.76 -3.93
N LEU A 115 -21.69 -10.69 -4.86
CA LEU A 115 -22.32 -10.71 -6.17
C LEU A 115 -23.83 -10.96 -6.08
N SER A 116 -24.29 -11.83 -5.16
CA SER A 116 -25.71 -12.03 -4.93
C SER A 116 -26.42 -10.76 -4.47
N ARG A 117 -25.79 -9.98 -3.57
CA ARG A 117 -26.32 -8.67 -3.12
C ARG A 117 -26.33 -7.63 -4.24
N LEU A 118 -25.43 -7.74 -5.19
CA LEU A 118 -25.39 -6.88 -6.40
C LEU A 118 -26.38 -7.30 -7.49
N GLY A 119 -27.26 -8.27 -7.21
CA GLY A 119 -28.30 -8.70 -8.12
C GLY A 119 -27.93 -9.87 -9.03
N LEU A 120 -26.81 -10.54 -8.79
CA LEU A 120 -26.32 -11.67 -9.57
C LEU A 120 -26.58 -13.03 -8.85
N ALA A 121 -27.60 -13.07 -7.99
CA ALA A 121 -27.92 -14.28 -7.20
C ALA A 121 -28.29 -15.48 -8.10
N ASP A 122 -28.99 -15.24 -9.19
CA ASP A 122 -29.48 -16.26 -10.13
C ASP A 122 -28.34 -17.14 -10.67
N MET A 123 -27.16 -16.57 -10.92
CA MET A 123 -26.03 -17.33 -11.44
C MET A 123 -25.51 -18.41 -10.50
N PHE A 124 -25.84 -18.32 -9.20
CA PHE A 124 -25.43 -19.27 -8.17
C PHE A 124 -26.51 -20.31 -7.81
N ASP A 125 -27.77 -20.02 -8.10
CA ASP A 125 -28.90 -20.75 -7.52
C ASP A 125 -29.86 -21.34 -8.60
N ARG A 126 -29.60 -21.08 -9.90
CA ARG A 126 -30.44 -21.56 -10.99
C ARG A 126 -29.73 -22.60 -11.83
N ASP A 127 -30.43 -23.69 -12.07
CA ASP A 127 -29.93 -24.83 -12.85
C ASP A 127 -29.77 -24.53 -14.35
N ASP A 128 -30.39 -23.44 -14.86
CA ASP A 128 -30.42 -23.09 -16.26
C ASP A 128 -29.65 -21.76 -16.55
N SER A 129 -28.75 -21.36 -15.67
CA SER A 129 -28.07 -20.06 -15.74
C SER A 129 -27.14 -19.90 -16.95
N PHE A 130 -26.72 -20.99 -17.60
CA PHE A 130 -25.75 -20.98 -18.68
C PHE A 130 -26.16 -21.81 -19.90
N PRO A 131 -27.32 -21.56 -20.52
CA PRO A 131 -27.82 -22.37 -21.64
C PRO A 131 -26.95 -22.28 -22.90
N GLU A 132 -26.21 -21.16 -23.09
CA GLU A 132 -25.29 -20.97 -24.22
C GLU A 132 -23.95 -21.70 -24.05
N ILE A 133 -23.66 -22.24 -22.85
CA ILE A 133 -22.39 -22.91 -22.56
C ILE A 133 -22.57 -24.44 -22.53
N THR A 134 -23.75 -24.93 -22.10
CA THR A 134 -24.00 -26.35 -21.91
C THR A 134 -25.48 -26.67 -22.08
N ASP A 135 -25.77 -27.88 -22.62
CA ASP A 135 -27.12 -28.43 -22.72
C ASP A 135 -27.62 -29.05 -21.38
N PHE A 136 -26.76 -29.07 -20.38
CA PHE A 136 -27.10 -29.57 -19.04
C PHE A 136 -27.33 -28.43 -18.07
N PRO A 137 -28.23 -28.58 -17.07
CA PRO A 137 -28.39 -27.61 -16.00
C PRO A 137 -27.03 -27.29 -15.35
N ALA A 138 -26.64 -26.02 -15.36
CA ALA A 138 -25.36 -25.58 -14.83
C ALA A 138 -25.50 -24.24 -14.09
N PHE A 139 -24.77 -24.14 -12.99
CA PHE A 139 -24.69 -22.93 -12.17
C PHE A 139 -23.27 -22.76 -11.62
N ILE A 140 -22.92 -21.53 -11.19
CA ILE A 140 -21.65 -21.27 -10.55
C ILE A 140 -21.76 -21.62 -9.06
N SER A 141 -21.06 -22.64 -8.61
CA SER A 141 -21.08 -23.05 -7.20
C SER A 141 -20.35 -22.05 -6.30
N GLN A 142 -19.25 -21.46 -6.79
CA GLN A 142 -18.44 -20.48 -6.05
C GLN A 142 -17.58 -19.64 -6.98
N ILE A 143 -17.34 -18.38 -6.57
CA ILE A 143 -16.31 -17.51 -7.14
C ILE A 143 -15.38 -17.13 -6.00
N LYS A 144 -14.10 -17.44 -6.14
CA LYS A 144 -13.06 -17.10 -5.15
C LYS A 144 -11.92 -16.36 -5.83
N GLN A 145 -11.42 -15.35 -5.15
CA GLN A 145 -10.18 -14.66 -5.50
C GLN A 145 -9.16 -14.92 -4.40
N GLN A 146 -7.99 -15.39 -4.79
CA GLN A 146 -6.85 -15.52 -3.88
C GLN A 146 -5.84 -14.43 -4.24
N CYS A 147 -5.54 -13.57 -3.26
CA CYS A 147 -4.54 -12.52 -3.37
C CYS A 147 -3.37 -12.86 -2.47
N VAL A 148 -2.17 -12.85 -3.03
CA VAL A 148 -0.92 -12.97 -2.28
C VAL A 148 -0.12 -11.71 -2.51
N ILE A 149 0.31 -11.05 -1.44
CA ILE A 149 1.22 -9.93 -1.51
C ILE A 149 2.38 -10.16 -0.55
N GLU A 150 3.57 -9.82 -1.01
CA GLU A 150 4.79 -9.86 -0.23
C GLU A 150 5.56 -8.58 -0.48
N VAL A 151 5.80 -7.81 0.57
CA VAL A 151 6.48 -6.51 0.55
C VAL A 151 7.75 -6.61 1.35
N GLY A 152 8.84 -6.23 0.74
CA GLY A 152 10.18 -6.21 1.32
C GLY A 152 11.02 -5.08 0.71
N GLU A 153 12.30 -5.08 1.04
CA GLU A 153 13.23 -3.98 0.74
C GLU A 153 13.36 -3.66 -0.74
N GLU A 154 13.31 -4.68 -1.60
CA GLU A 154 13.49 -4.48 -3.04
C GLU A 154 12.19 -4.17 -3.79
N GLY A 155 11.05 -4.36 -3.16
CA GLY A 155 9.75 -4.18 -3.78
C GLY A 155 8.69 -5.18 -3.34
N THR A 156 7.68 -5.31 -4.18
CA THR A 156 6.64 -6.32 -4.07
C THR A 156 7.02 -7.48 -4.98
N LYS A 157 7.42 -8.63 -4.42
CA LYS A 157 8.04 -9.80 -5.09
C LYS A 157 9.32 -9.44 -5.87
N ALA A 158 10.48 -9.51 -5.26
CA ALA A 158 11.74 -9.11 -5.87
C ALA A 158 12.75 -10.22 -6.05
N SER A 159 13.53 -10.14 -7.13
CA SER A 159 14.82 -10.80 -7.33
C SER A 159 15.92 -9.72 -7.29
N ALA A 160 17.03 -10.03 -6.63
CA ALA A 160 18.11 -9.10 -6.31
C ALA A 160 18.72 -8.33 -7.49
N VAL A 161 18.99 -7.03 -7.27
CA VAL A 161 19.84 -6.19 -8.15
C VAL A 161 20.72 -5.28 -7.30
N THR A 162 21.99 -5.17 -7.69
CA THR A 162 22.99 -4.28 -7.11
C THR A 162 22.75 -2.84 -7.55
N ILE A 163 22.74 -1.88 -6.60
CA ILE A 163 22.56 -0.45 -6.86
C ILE A 163 23.87 0.28 -6.59
N ALA A 164 24.25 1.18 -7.50
CA ALA A 164 25.34 2.14 -7.30
C ALA A 164 24.75 3.45 -6.75
N GLU A 165 25.27 3.93 -5.63
CA GLU A 165 24.89 5.22 -5.04
C GLU A 165 25.69 6.34 -5.68
N CYS A 166 25.01 7.46 -6.06
CA CYS A 166 25.64 8.76 -6.31
C CYS A 166 25.29 9.67 -5.15
N GLU A 167 26.30 10.12 -4.39
CA GLU A 167 26.15 11.20 -3.44
C GLU A 167 26.21 12.54 -4.21
N VAL A 168 25.18 13.36 -4.06
CA VAL A 168 25.17 14.75 -4.55
C VAL A 168 25.59 15.66 -3.42
N GLY A 169 26.46 16.62 -3.73
CA GLY A 169 27.09 17.51 -2.74
C GLY A 169 26.10 18.35 -1.92
N CYS A 170 26.58 18.82 -0.76
CA CYS A 170 25.83 19.63 0.20
C CYS A 170 25.01 20.77 -0.42
N PRO A 171 23.73 20.88 -0.04
CA PRO A 171 22.93 22.07 -0.36
C PRO A 171 23.47 23.32 0.34
N PRO A 172 23.15 24.54 -0.17
CA PRO A 172 23.54 25.79 0.46
C PRO A 172 22.98 25.93 1.88
N PRO A 173 23.65 26.67 2.77
CA PRO A 173 23.37 26.70 4.22
C PRO A 173 21.99 27.24 4.65
N ASP A 174 21.24 27.84 3.75
CA ASP A 174 19.93 28.43 4.06
C ASP A 174 18.72 27.53 3.75
N ASP A 175 18.96 26.30 3.26
CA ASP A 175 17.91 25.37 2.81
C ASP A 175 17.99 24.06 3.61
N VAL A 176 17.64 24.13 4.89
CA VAL A 176 17.60 22.95 5.75
C VAL A 176 16.31 22.17 5.43
N PRO A 177 16.40 20.91 4.95
CA PRO A 177 15.21 20.13 4.65
C PRO A 177 14.36 19.89 5.90
N GLN A 178 13.04 19.93 5.70
CA GLN A 178 12.08 19.56 6.74
C GLN A 178 11.95 18.04 6.77
N TYR A 179 12.34 17.43 7.89
CA TYR A 179 12.15 15.99 8.09
C TYR A 179 10.74 15.70 8.61
N ILE A 180 10.06 14.77 7.93
CA ILE A 180 8.74 14.28 8.29
C ILE A 180 8.84 12.79 8.56
N THR A 181 8.42 12.34 9.73
CA THR A 181 8.42 10.92 10.07
C THR A 181 7.06 10.30 9.74
N MET A 182 7.05 9.24 8.92
CA MET A 182 5.90 8.37 8.68
C MET A 182 6.24 6.94 9.11
N LYS A 183 5.75 6.53 10.29
CA LYS A 183 6.05 5.22 10.88
C LYS A 183 4.82 4.32 10.89
N LEU A 184 4.85 3.28 10.05
CA LEU A 184 3.78 2.30 9.90
C LEU A 184 3.88 1.23 11.01
N ASP A 185 3.75 1.64 12.25
CA ASP A 185 3.82 0.78 13.44
C ASP A 185 2.44 0.40 14.01
N LYS A 186 1.39 0.69 13.28
CA LYS A 186 -0.02 0.41 13.59
C LYS A 186 -0.78 0.13 12.30
N PRO A 187 -2.05 -0.31 12.34
CA PRO A 187 -2.84 -0.63 11.15
C PRO A 187 -2.83 0.50 10.13
N PHE A 188 -2.44 0.18 8.91
CA PHE A 188 -2.35 1.08 7.76
C PHE A 188 -3.03 0.44 6.54
N GLY A 189 -3.39 1.28 5.57
CA GLY A 189 -3.94 0.85 4.30
C GLY A 189 -2.92 0.99 3.17
N PHE A 190 -3.13 0.24 2.10
CA PHE A 190 -2.39 0.44 0.86
C PHE A 190 -3.22 0.06 -0.37
N ALA A 191 -2.87 0.66 -1.48
CA ALA A 191 -3.41 0.31 -2.80
C ALA A 191 -2.30 0.32 -3.84
N ILE A 192 -2.44 -0.47 -4.90
CA ILE A 192 -1.58 -0.39 -6.08
C ILE A 192 -2.40 0.26 -7.18
N LYS A 193 -1.96 1.42 -7.66
CA LYS A 193 -2.63 2.17 -8.72
C LYS A 193 -1.76 2.33 -9.96
N ASN A 194 -2.38 2.54 -11.11
CA ASN A 194 -1.73 3.07 -12.30
C ASN A 194 -1.55 4.58 -12.14
N GLN A 195 -0.42 5.10 -12.59
CA GLN A 195 -0.11 6.53 -12.58
C GLN A 195 -0.93 7.27 -13.63
#